data_1ea4e3094d765180834e54d006b95830
#
_entry.id   1ea4e3094d765180834e54d006b95830
#
_cell.length_a   1.000
_cell.length_b   1.000
_cell.length_c   1.000
_cell.angle_alpha   90.00
_cell.angle_beta   90.00
_cell.angle_gamma   90.00
#
_symmetry.space_group_name_H-M   'P 1'
#
loop_
_entity.id
_entity.type
_entity.pdbx_description
1 polymer ?
#
loop_
_entity_poly.entity_id
_entity_poly.type
_entity_poly.pdbx_seq_one_letter_code
_entity_poly.pdbx_strand_id
1 'polypeptide(L)'
;HQGENVDMSATEPNGPGSSTMKAKASTGTSGSFSGLPEYQLNLNVSLLLKDILEQHGYQVVMTRTDNDTAISNKERAELVASQGAEICVRVHANGDDSSSVSGALTMCPSQQNPYVSSLYDSSNRLSQCIIDSYCAATGFQNRGIIYTDTMTGINWSTIPVTIVEMGFMTNQNDDLKMADSSFQQTMAEGIANGIDAYFQQ
;
A
#
# COMPACT_ATOMS: atom_id res chain seq x y z
N HIS A 1 -7.17 2.43 -3.05
CA HIS A 1 -8.60 2.25 -3.30
C HIS A 1 -9.38 3.54 -3.02
N GLN A 2 -10.62 3.62 -3.44
CA GLN A 2 -11.52 4.77 -3.32
C GLN A 2 -12.90 4.29 -2.89
N GLY A 3 -13.71 5.18 -2.32
CA GLY A 3 -15.08 4.87 -1.91
C GLY A 3 -16.01 4.56 -3.09
N GLU A 4 -17.15 3.97 -2.79
CA GLU A 4 -18.11 3.47 -3.79
C GLU A 4 -18.75 4.57 -4.64
N ASN A 5 -18.77 5.82 -4.16
CA ASN A 5 -19.35 6.96 -4.88
C ASN A 5 -18.45 7.48 -6.01
N VAL A 6 -17.21 7.00 -6.13
CA VAL A 6 -16.28 7.43 -7.17
C VAL A 6 -16.47 6.57 -8.42
N ASP A 7 -16.63 7.21 -9.59
CA ASP A 7 -16.68 6.49 -10.87
C ASP A 7 -15.34 5.83 -11.19
N MET A 8 -15.34 4.50 -11.24
CA MET A 8 -14.18 3.65 -11.49
C MET A 8 -14.24 2.94 -12.85
N SER A 9 -15.16 3.32 -13.72
CA SER A 9 -15.35 2.68 -15.03
C SER A 9 -14.22 2.96 -16.03
N ALA A 10 -13.48 4.05 -15.83
CA ALA A 10 -12.41 4.46 -16.73
C ALA A 10 -11.13 3.59 -16.57
N THR A 11 -10.37 3.52 -17.65
CA THR A 11 -9.09 2.78 -17.70
C THR A 11 -7.92 3.72 -17.97
N GLU A 12 -6.71 3.23 -17.65
CA GLU A 12 -5.45 3.92 -17.90
C GLU A 12 -4.36 2.92 -18.33
N PRO A 13 -3.29 3.36 -19.00
CA PRO A 13 -2.18 2.47 -19.35
C PRO A 13 -1.49 1.91 -18.12
N ASN A 14 -1.16 0.62 -18.14
CA ASN A 14 -0.49 -0.08 -17.02
C ASN A 14 0.92 0.46 -16.69
N GLY A 15 1.54 1.18 -17.61
CA GLY A 15 2.85 1.81 -17.46
C GLY A 15 3.13 2.75 -18.63
N PRO A 16 4.22 3.55 -18.58
CA PRO A 16 4.59 4.47 -19.64
C PRO A 16 4.76 3.78 -20.99
N GLY A 17 3.97 4.18 -22.01
CA GLY A 17 3.99 3.58 -23.34
C GLY A 17 3.31 2.21 -23.47
N SER A 18 2.67 1.70 -22.40
CA SER A 18 1.94 0.43 -22.43
C SER A 18 0.64 0.53 -23.22
N SER A 19 0.37 -0.47 -24.05
CA SER A 19 -0.95 -0.68 -24.67
C SER A 19 -1.92 -1.47 -23.77
N THR A 20 -1.42 -2.07 -22.69
CA THR A 20 -2.26 -2.76 -21.72
C THR A 20 -3.00 -1.75 -20.85
N MET A 21 -4.32 -1.79 -20.89
CA MET A 21 -5.17 -0.91 -20.10
C MET A 21 -5.62 -1.59 -18.80
N LYS A 22 -5.63 -0.85 -17.71
CA LYS A 22 -6.08 -1.27 -16.37
C LYS A 22 -7.14 -0.32 -15.85
N ALA A 23 -8.00 -0.77 -14.94
CA ALA A 23 -8.91 0.11 -14.22
C ALA A 23 -8.13 1.21 -13.49
N LYS A 24 -8.58 2.45 -13.59
CA LYS A 24 -7.96 3.61 -12.92
C LYS A 24 -7.96 3.47 -11.40
N ALA A 25 -9.02 2.91 -10.85
CA ALA A 25 -9.22 2.72 -9.43
C ALA A 25 -10.18 1.55 -9.18
N SER A 26 -10.31 1.14 -7.93
CA SER A 26 -11.30 0.17 -7.46
C SER A 26 -11.64 0.46 -6.00
N THR A 27 -12.73 -0.12 -5.50
CA THR A 27 -13.06 -0.11 -4.06
C THR A 27 -12.14 -1.03 -3.24
N GLY A 28 -11.51 -2.00 -3.92
CA GLY A 28 -10.79 -3.07 -3.24
C GLY A 28 -11.71 -4.19 -2.76
N THR A 29 -11.23 -4.96 -1.82
CA THR A 29 -11.98 -6.03 -1.15
C THR A 29 -12.74 -5.50 0.09
N SER A 30 -13.28 -6.39 0.89
CA SER A 30 -13.91 -6.08 2.18
C SER A 30 -13.72 -7.22 3.15
N GLY A 31 -13.72 -6.90 4.44
CA GLY A 31 -13.64 -7.88 5.51
C GLY A 31 -14.80 -8.87 5.46
N SER A 32 -14.48 -10.16 5.31
CA SER A 32 -15.49 -11.21 5.22
C SER A 32 -16.25 -11.42 6.53
N PHE A 33 -15.71 -10.98 7.64
CA PHE A 33 -16.25 -11.13 8.99
C PHE A 33 -16.60 -9.79 9.64
N SER A 34 -15.78 -8.77 9.43
CA SER A 34 -15.99 -7.42 9.96
C SER A 34 -16.95 -6.59 9.11
N GLY A 35 -17.01 -6.86 7.79
CA GLY A 35 -17.70 -6.02 6.81
C GLY A 35 -16.99 -4.69 6.50
N LEU A 36 -15.80 -4.45 7.08
CA LEU A 36 -15.05 -3.22 6.85
C LEU A 36 -14.53 -3.16 5.41
N PRO A 37 -14.86 -2.14 4.60
CA PRO A 37 -14.31 -2.02 3.26
C PRO A 37 -12.79 -1.73 3.28
N GLU A 38 -12.04 -2.30 2.35
CA GLU A 38 -10.60 -2.08 2.25
C GLU A 38 -10.23 -0.61 2.08
N TYR A 39 -10.98 0.13 1.26
CA TYR A 39 -10.70 1.56 1.07
C TYR A 39 -10.81 2.37 2.38
N GLN A 40 -11.71 1.95 3.29
CA GLN A 40 -11.86 2.61 4.60
C GLN A 40 -10.72 2.21 5.54
N LEU A 41 -10.36 0.93 5.60
CA LEU A 41 -9.23 0.44 6.38
C LEU A 41 -7.93 1.16 5.96
N ASN A 42 -7.67 1.19 4.66
CA ASN A 42 -6.48 1.84 4.09
C ASN A 42 -6.41 3.32 4.47
N LEU A 43 -7.55 4.03 4.43
CA LEU A 43 -7.61 5.44 4.83
C LEU A 43 -7.33 5.62 6.32
N ASN A 44 -7.97 4.81 7.18
CA ASN A 44 -7.79 4.89 8.63
C ASN A 44 -6.32 4.72 9.00
N VAL A 45 -5.68 3.65 8.52
CA VAL A 45 -4.27 3.37 8.82
C VAL A 45 -3.35 4.43 8.22
N SER A 46 -3.65 4.93 7.01
CA SER A 46 -2.82 5.97 6.38
C SER A 46 -2.88 7.30 7.11
N LEU A 47 -4.03 7.67 7.69
CA LEU A 47 -4.15 8.89 8.50
C LEU A 47 -3.36 8.77 9.82
N LEU A 48 -3.45 7.63 10.50
CA LEU A 48 -2.65 7.34 11.69
C LEU A 48 -1.14 7.35 11.36
N LEU A 49 -0.75 6.70 10.25
CA LEU A 49 0.62 6.67 9.77
C LEU A 49 1.16 8.07 9.49
N LYS A 50 0.35 8.92 8.82
CA LYS A 50 0.70 10.32 8.58
C LYS A 50 1.05 11.02 9.89
N ASP A 51 0.16 10.94 10.90
CA ASP A 51 0.36 11.64 12.17
C ASP A 51 1.62 11.15 12.91
N ILE A 52 1.92 9.85 12.86
CA ILE A 52 3.14 9.27 13.43
C ILE A 52 4.38 9.79 12.69
N LEU A 53 4.38 9.73 11.37
CA LEU A 53 5.53 10.17 10.56
C LEU A 53 5.81 11.67 10.71
N GLU A 54 4.78 12.50 10.82
CA GLU A 54 4.95 13.94 11.11
C GLU A 54 5.57 14.17 12.48
N GLN A 55 5.22 13.37 13.50
CA GLN A 55 5.87 13.41 14.82
C GLN A 55 7.33 12.97 14.77
N HIS A 56 7.70 12.07 13.85
CA HIS A 56 9.08 11.67 13.59
C HIS A 56 9.86 12.70 12.76
N GLY A 57 9.21 13.80 12.32
CA GLY A 57 9.84 14.91 11.58
C GLY A 57 9.80 14.77 10.06
N TYR A 58 9.07 13.82 9.52
CA TYR A 58 8.87 13.69 8.07
C TYR A 58 7.83 14.68 7.55
N GLN A 59 7.97 15.07 6.29
CA GLN A 59 6.93 15.73 5.52
C GLN A 59 6.11 14.65 4.79
N VAL A 60 4.80 14.62 5.02
CA VAL A 60 3.93 13.58 4.47
C VAL A 60 2.98 14.15 3.42
N VAL A 61 3.00 13.54 2.24
CA VAL A 61 2.06 13.83 1.15
C VAL A 61 1.02 12.71 1.10
N MET A 62 -0.25 13.05 1.30
CA MET A 62 -1.36 12.12 1.16
C MET A 62 -1.95 12.21 -0.25
N THR A 63 -2.21 11.07 -0.89
CA THR A 63 -2.89 11.04 -2.20
C THR A 63 -4.41 11.19 -2.08
N ARG A 64 -4.96 10.97 -0.90
CA ARG A 64 -6.33 11.28 -0.51
C ARG A 64 -6.44 11.38 1.02
N THR A 65 -7.41 12.13 1.49
CA THR A 65 -7.74 12.27 2.93
C THR A 65 -9.21 11.93 3.22
N ASP A 66 -9.93 11.50 2.19
CA ASP A 66 -11.34 11.08 2.24
C ASP A 66 -11.60 9.92 1.28
N ASN A 67 -12.83 9.43 1.21
CA ASN A 67 -13.22 8.35 0.32
C ASN A 67 -13.78 8.82 -1.03
N ASP A 68 -14.04 10.11 -1.20
CA ASP A 68 -14.70 10.68 -2.39
C ASP A 68 -13.69 11.28 -3.39
N THR A 69 -12.41 11.34 -3.02
CA THR A 69 -11.35 11.84 -3.90
C THR A 69 -11.16 10.93 -5.11
N ALA A 70 -11.47 11.44 -6.30
CA ALA A 70 -11.30 10.75 -7.57
C ALA A 70 -9.87 10.89 -8.09
N ILE A 71 -8.99 9.94 -7.78
CA ILE A 71 -7.60 9.94 -8.22
C ILE A 71 -7.17 8.53 -8.66
N SER A 72 -6.64 8.41 -9.87
CA SER A 72 -6.23 7.13 -10.46
C SER A 72 -4.92 6.60 -9.87
N ASN A 73 -4.59 5.33 -10.15
CA ASN A 73 -3.33 4.74 -9.73
C ASN A 73 -2.11 5.44 -10.33
N LYS A 74 -2.20 5.84 -11.61
CA LYS A 74 -1.19 6.66 -12.29
C LYS A 74 -1.07 8.04 -11.65
N GLU A 75 -2.19 8.74 -11.48
CA GLU A 75 -2.21 10.09 -10.91
C GLU A 75 -1.64 10.14 -9.49
N ARG A 76 -1.84 9.07 -8.68
CA ARG A 76 -1.19 8.95 -7.36
C ARG A 76 0.33 8.91 -7.46
N ALA A 77 0.87 8.15 -8.41
CA ALA A 77 2.31 8.06 -8.61
C ALA A 77 2.90 9.41 -9.09
N GLU A 78 2.21 10.08 -10.01
CA GLU A 78 2.60 11.40 -10.53
C GLU A 78 2.51 12.49 -9.45
N LEU A 79 1.44 12.47 -8.64
CA LEU A 79 1.24 13.44 -7.55
C LEU A 79 2.41 13.41 -6.56
N VAL A 80 2.73 12.23 -6.00
CA VAL A 80 3.77 12.14 -4.96
C VAL A 80 5.15 12.54 -5.50
N ALA A 81 5.47 12.18 -6.74
CA ALA A 81 6.69 12.60 -7.40
C ALA A 81 6.76 14.12 -7.61
N SER A 82 5.65 14.74 -8.03
CA SER A 82 5.55 16.19 -8.24
C SER A 82 5.71 17.01 -6.96
N GLN A 83 5.39 16.43 -5.81
CA GLN A 83 5.55 17.03 -4.49
C GLN A 83 6.96 16.82 -3.89
N GLY A 84 7.87 16.17 -4.61
CA GLY A 84 9.23 15.92 -4.18
C GLY A 84 9.38 14.85 -3.10
N ALA A 85 8.42 13.92 -2.99
CA ALA A 85 8.54 12.80 -2.06
C ALA A 85 9.72 11.90 -2.44
N GLU A 86 10.42 11.37 -1.42
CA GLU A 86 11.59 10.50 -1.60
C GLU A 86 11.21 9.03 -1.71
N ILE A 87 10.08 8.63 -1.13
CA ILE A 87 9.51 7.27 -1.20
C ILE A 87 7.99 7.34 -1.38
N CYS A 88 7.43 6.25 -1.89
CA CYS A 88 5.97 6.06 -1.96
C CYS A 88 5.58 4.76 -1.26
N VAL A 89 4.74 4.84 -0.24
CA VAL A 89 4.16 3.67 0.45
C VAL A 89 2.67 3.60 0.15
N ARG A 90 2.23 2.49 -0.43
CA ARG A 90 0.84 2.24 -0.79
C ARG A 90 0.25 1.24 0.20
N VAL A 91 -0.68 1.72 1.01
CA VAL A 91 -1.31 0.92 2.07
C VAL A 91 -2.53 0.19 1.50
N HIS A 92 -2.55 -1.13 1.64
CA HIS A 92 -3.57 -2.06 1.14
C HIS A 92 -3.82 -3.20 2.12
N ALA A 93 -4.89 -3.95 1.90
CA ALA A 93 -5.16 -5.23 2.55
C ALA A 93 -5.60 -6.26 1.50
N ASN A 94 -5.11 -7.47 1.64
CA ASN A 94 -5.27 -8.52 0.63
C ASN A 94 -6.57 -9.31 0.81
N GLY A 95 -6.91 -10.07 -0.20
CA GLY A 95 -7.93 -11.12 -0.18
C GLY A 95 -7.42 -12.37 -0.89
N ASP A 96 -7.91 -13.53 -0.49
CA ASP A 96 -7.59 -14.82 -1.11
C ASP A 96 -8.85 -15.68 -1.18
N ASP A 97 -8.94 -16.58 -2.15
CA ASP A 97 -10.05 -17.52 -2.26
C ASP A 97 -10.09 -18.49 -1.07
N SER A 98 -8.95 -18.77 -0.44
CA SER A 98 -8.84 -19.56 0.77
C SER A 98 -8.80 -18.68 2.02
N SER A 99 -9.81 -18.83 2.88
CA SER A 99 -9.87 -18.14 4.17
C SER A 99 -8.80 -18.60 5.18
N SER A 100 -8.03 -19.64 4.86
CA SER A 100 -6.89 -20.07 5.68
C SER A 100 -5.61 -19.29 5.44
N VAL A 101 -5.53 -18.53 4.35
CA VAL A 101 -4.38 -17.67 4.06
C VAL A 101 -4.39 -16.46 4.98
N SER A 102 -3.29 -16.22 5.67
CA SER A 102 -3.14 -15.12 6.63
C SER A 102 -1.71 -14.56 6.64
N GLY A 103 -1.51 -13.42 7.30
CA GLY A 103 -0.23 -12.75 7.43
C GLY A 103 -0.11 -11.53 6.51
N ALA A 104 1.04 -10.87 6.55
CA ALA A 104 1.29 -9.65 5.78
C ALA A 104 2.43 -9.85 4.77
N LEU A 105 2.42 -9.07 3.71
CA LEU A 105 3.46 -9.06 2.69
C LEU A 105 3.65 -7.65 2.12
N THR A 106 4.72 -7.46 1.39
CA THR A 106 4.92 -6.27 0.58
C THR A 106 5.08 -6.62 -0.89
N MET A 107 4.84 -5.65 -1.76
CA MET A 107 5.09 -5.81 -3.20
C MET A 107 5.95 -4.65 -3.70
N CYS A 108 6.90 -4.96 -4.58
CA CYS A 108 7.71 -3.97 -5.26
C CYS A 108 8.01 -4.40 -6.71
N PRO A 109 8.60 -3.52 -7.56
CA PRO A 109 8.94 -3.91 -8.92
C PRO A 109 9.94 -5.07 -8.93
N SER A 110 9.90 -5.91 -9.97
CA SER A 110 10.95 -6.90 -10.21
C SER A 110 12.22 -6.23 -10.75
N GLN A 111 13.34 -6.94 -10.67
CA GLN A 111 14.59 -6.48 -11.26
C GLN A 111 14.50 -6.32 -12.80
N GLN A 112 13.58 -7.04 -13.43
CA GLN A 112 13.33 -7.00 -14.88
C GLN A 112 12.10 -6.16 -15.26
N ASN A 113 11.54 -5.37 -14.32
CA ASN A 113 10.39 -4.54 -14.61
C ASN A 113 10.62 -3.65 -15.83
N PRO A 114 9.76 -3.71 -16.88
CA PRO A 114 10.00 -3.01 -18.13
C PRO A 114 9.92 -1.48 -18.05
N TYR A 115 9.45 -0.94 -16.94
CA TYR A 115 9.21 0.51 -16.76
C TYR A 115 10.12 1.13 -15.70
N VAL A 116 10.36 0.41 -14.60
CA VAL A 116 10.96 0.97 -13.38
C VAL A 116 12.02 0.06 -12.75
N SER A 117 12.73 -0.74 -13.53
CA SER A 117 13.81 -1.64 -13.06
C SER A 117 14.91 -0.91 -12.30
N SER A 118 15.17 0.36 -12.62
CA SER A 118 16.14 1.20 -11.89
C SER A 118 15.75 1.49 -10.45
N LEU A 119 14.48 1.32 -10.09
CA LEU A 119 13.98 1.48 -8.73
C LEU A 119 14.00 0.18 -7.92
N TYR A 120 14.40 -0.95 -8.51
CA TYR A 120 14.33 -2.26 -7.87
C TYR A 120 15.06 -2.29 -6.53
N ASP A 121 16.35 -1.95 -6.50
CA ASP A 121 17.16 -2.08 -5.27
C ASP A 121 16.60 -1.24 -4.12
N SER A 122 16.24 0.01 -4.37
CA SER A 122 15.70 0.91 -3.36
C SER A 122 14.28 0.51 -2.92
N SER A 123 13.43 0.09 -3.85
CA SER A 123 12.08 -0.39 -3.54
C SER A 123 12.09 -1.72 -2.80
N ASN A 124 13.00 -2.63 -3.15
CA ASN A 124 13.20 -3.89 -2.45
C ASN A 124 13.65 -3.66 -1.00
N ARG A 125 14.62 -2.76 -0.78
CA ARG A 125 15.07 -2.38 0.56
C ARG A 125 13.95 -1.74 1.37
N LEU A 126 13.17 -0.83 0.79
CA LEU A 126 12.00 -0.23 1.42
C LEU A 126 10.98 -1.28 1.84
N SER A 127 10.67 -2.20 0.92
CA SER A 127 9.74 -3.31 1.15
C SER A 127 10.19 -4.21 2.28
N GLN A 128 11.49 -4.56 2.34
CA GLN A 128 12.05 -5.40 3.39
C GLN A 128 12.00 -4.72 4.76
N CYS A 129 12.43 -3.45 4.86
CA CYS A 129 12.38 -2.70 6.11
C CYS A 129 10.95 -2.62 6.66
N ILE A 130 9.97 -2.34 5.79
CA ILE A 130 8.58 -2.21 6.21
C ILE A 130 8.00 -3.56 6.63
N ILE A 131 8.17 -4.63 5.85
CA ILE A 131 7.53 -5.90 6.21
C ILE A 131 8.11 -6.49 7.50
N ASP A 132 9.41 -6.38 7.72
CA ASP A 132 10.04 -6.88 8.94
C ASP A 132 9.56 -6.10 10.17
N SER A 133 9.55 -4.77 10.11
CA SER A 133 9.09 -3.91 11.22
C SER A 133 7.58 -4.07 11.47
N TYR A 134 6.79 -4.14 10.40
CA TYR A 134 5.34 -4.33 10.49
C TYR A 134 4.98 -5.65 11.17
N CYS A 135 5.58 -6.75 10.74
CA CYS A 135 5.32 -8.06 11.33
C CYS A 135 5.84 -8.18 12.77
N ALA A 136 6.97 -7.52 13.09
CA ALA A 136 7.47 -7.44 14.45
C ALA A 136 6.51 -6.71 15.39
N ALA A 137 5.89 -5.62 14.93
CA ALA A 137 4.93 -4.84 15.71
C ALA A 137 3.56 -5.54 15.85
N THR A 138 3.03 -6.09 14.77
CA THR A 138 1.66 -6.60 14.71
C THR A 138 1.53 -8.07 15.11
N GLY A 139 2.62 -8.83 15.06
CA GLY A 139 2.61 -10.29 15.24
C GLY A 139 1.98 -11.05 14.05
N PHE A 140 1.74 -10.40 12.91
CA PHE A 140 1.34 -11.10 11.70
C PHE A 140 2.50 -11.93 11.13
N GLN A 141 2.16 -13.05 10.50
CA GLN A 141 3.15 -13.86 9.79
C GLN A 141 3.75 -13.04 8.65
N ASN A 142 5.08 -12.92 8.62
CA ASN A 142 5.81 -12.32 7.51
C ASN A 142 5.81 -13.28 6.31
N ARG A 143 5.16 -12.88 5.21
CA ARG A 143 5.10 -13.65 3.96
C ARG A 143 6.12 -13.16 2.93
N GLY A 144 6.96 -12.20 3.30
CA GLY A 144 8.03 -11.67 2.46
C GLY A 144 7.57 -10.67 1.41
N ILE A 145 8.33 -10.60 0.33
CA ILE A 145 8.15 -9.64 -0.76
C ILE A 145 7.69 -10.38 -2.02
N ILE A 146 6.64 -9.87 -2.66
CA ILE A 146 6.22 -10.29 -3.99
C ILE A 146 6.73 -9.28 -5.01
N TYR A 147 7.47 -9.75 -6.01
CA TYR A 147 7.92 -8.93 -7.13
C TYR A 147 6.87 -8.92 -8.23
N THR A 148 6.49 -7.74 -8.70
CA THR A 148 5.41 -7.58 -9.66
C THR A 148 5.68 -6.49 -10.69
N ASP A 149 5.26 -6.75 -11.95
CA ASP A 149 5.38 -5.83 -13.08
C ASP A 149 4.01 -5.44 -13.64
N THR A 150 2.94 -5.81 -12.93
CA THR A 150 1.56 -5.63 -13.40
C THR A 150 0.77 -4.58 -12.64
N MET A 151 1.39 -3.89 -11.66
CA MET A 151 0.71 -2.88 -10.84
C MET A 151 0.95 -1.48 -11.39
N THR A 152 -0.10 -0.83 -11.87
CA THR A 152 -0.06 0.52 -12.45
C THR A 152 0.65 1.52 -11.53
N GLY A 153 0.31 1.54 -10.24
CA GLY A 153 0.91 2.48 -9.30
C GLY A 153 2.40 2.22 -8.99
N ILE A 154 2.92 1.02 -9.28
CA ILE A 154 4.35 0.72 -9.27
C ILE A 154 4.99 1.18 -10.58
N ASN A 155 4.40 0.79 -11.72
CA ASN A 155 4.96 1.01 -13.05
C ASN A 155 5.05 2.50 -13.45
N TRP A 156 4.23 3.36 -12.86
CA TRP A 156 4.27 4.82 -13.06
C TRP A 156 5.11 5.55 -12.02
N SER A 157 5.68 4.85 -11.03
CA SER A 157 6.52 5.50 -10.02
C SER A 157 7.85 5.95 -10.62
N THR A 158 8.32 7.13 -10.19
CA THR A 158 9.66 7.64 -10.48
C THR A 158 10.55 7.69 -9.23
N ILE A 159 10.02 7.22 -8.11
CA ILE A 159 10.69 7.16 -6.81
C ILE A 159 10.53 5.75 -6.22
N PRO A 160 11.34 5.32 -5.24
CA PRO A 160 11.20 4.04 -4.57
C PRO A 160 9.76 3.82 -4.08
N VAL A 161 9.18 2.66 -4.39
CA VAL A 161 7.76 2.39 -4.14
C VAL A 161 7.56 0.98 -3.59
N THR A 162 6.67 0.86 -2.61
CA THR A 162 6.18 -0.42 -2.10
C THR A 162 4.66 -0.40 -1.90
N ILE A 163 4.03 -1.55 -2.09
CA ILE A 163 2.67 -1.82 -1.62
C ILE A 163 2.80 -2.64 -0.34
N VAL A 164 2.08 -2.26 0.69
CA VAL A 164 1.98 -3.02 1.96
C VAL A 164 0.62 -3.67 2.00
N GLU A 165 0.59 -4.99 1.96
CA GLU A 165 -0.60 -5.81 2.18
C GLU A 165 -0.65 -6.18 3.66
N MET A 166 -1.43 -5.43 4.42
CA MET A 166 -1.41 -5.42 5.88
C MET A 166 -1.91 -6.72 6.52
N GLY A 167 -2.71 -7.50 5.80
CA GLY A 167 -3.30 -8.77 6.23
C GLY A 167 -4.33 -9.23 5.21
N PHE A 168 -4.95 -10.39 5.43
CA PHE A 168 -5.96 -10.93 4.52
C PHE A 168 -7.37 -10.70 5.08
N MET A 169 -8.15 -9.87 4.42
CA MET A 169 -9.53 -9.53 4.79
C MET A 169 -10.50 -10.73 4.65
N THR A 170 -10.07 -11.80 3.99
CA THR A 170 -10.78 -13.08 3.87
C THR A 170 -10.45 -14.06 5.02
N ASN A 171 -9.40 -13.78 5.81
CA ASN A 171 -9.05 -14.57 6.98
C ASN A 171 -9.70 -13.97 8.23
N GLN A 172 -10.41 -14.79 9.01
CA GLN A 172 -11.15 -14.31 10.18
C GLN A 172 -10.29 -13.59 11.22
N ASN A 173 -9.11 -14.14 11.53
CA ASN A 173 -8.26 -13.56 12.54
C ASN A 173 -7.61 -12.24 12.07
N ASP A 174 -7.16 -12.20 10.82
CA ASP A 174 -6.56 -11.00 10.24
C ASP A 174 -7.62 -9.88 10.11
N ASP A 175 -8.78 -10.21 9.55
CA ASP A 175 -9.88 -9.26 9.33
C ASP A 175 -10.36 -8.61 10.64
N LEU A 176 -10.67 -9.43 11.65
CA LEU A 176 -11.13 -8.89 12.94
C LEU A 176 -10.06 -8.08 13.67
N LYS A 177 -8.77 -8.45 13.56
CA LYS A 177 -7.68 -7.63 14.09
C LYS A 177 -7.56 -6.30 13.36
N MET A 178 -7.56 -6.30 12.04
CA MET A 178 -7.45 -5.08 11.23
C MET A 178 -8.65 -4.14 11.41
N ALA A 179 -9.82 -4.69 11.75
CA ALA A 179 -11.02 -3.90 12.04
C ALA A 179 -10.98 -3.21 13.42
N ASP A 180 -10.13 -3.69 14.34
CA ASP A 180 -9.97 -3.05 15.66
C ASP A 180 -9.17 -1.76 15.55
N SER A 181 -9.78 -0.64 15.94
CA SER A 181 -9.16 0.69 15.85
C SER A 181 -7.89 0.84 16.70
N SER A 182 -7.80 0.14 17.83
CA SER A 182 -6.58 0.15 18.65
C SER A 182 -5.45 -0.63 17.97
N PHE A 183 -5.78 -1.69 17.25
CA PHE A 183 -4.81 -2.45 16.48
C PHE A 183 -4.34 -1.71 15.20
N GLN A 184 -5.20 -0.87 14.61
CA GLN A 184 -4.82 -0.01 13.49
C GLN A 184 -3.69 0.97 13.86
N GLN A 185 -3.65 1.44 15.12
CA GLN A 185 -2.53 2.22 15.63
C GLN A 185 -1.21 1.42 15.58
N THR A 186 -1.21 0.18 16.06
CA THR A 186 -0.06 -0.73 16.01
C THR A 186 0.37 -1.03 14.56
N MET A 187 -0.59 -1.16 13.64
CA MET A 187 -0.31 -1.34 12.22
C MET A 187 0.42 -0.13 11.63
N ALA A 188 -0.06 1.08 11.92
CA ALA A 188 0.57 2.31 11.47
C ALA A 188 1.99 2.49 12.08
N GLU A 189 2.16 2.21 13.37
CA GLU A 189 3.47 2.23 14.04
C GLU A 189 4.46 1.24 13.40
N GLY A 190 4.00 0.03 13.06
CA GLY A 190 4.83 -0.96 12.39
C GLY A 190 5.33 -0.50 11.02
N ILE A 191 4.48 0.16 10.24
CA ILE A 191 4.87 0.75 8.94
C ILE A 191 5.85 1.93 9.16
N ALA A 192 5.57 2.81 10.12
CA ALA A 192 6.43 3.95 10.43
C ALA A 192 7.84 3.51 10.85
N ASN A 193 7.95 2.50 11.73
CA ASN A 193 9.22 1.91 12.14
C ASN A 193 10.02 1.36 10.95
N GLY A 194 9.34 0.79 9.95
CA GLY A 194 9.97 0.32 8.73
C GLY A 194 10.50 1.46 7.85
N ILE A 195 9.77 2.58 7.78
CA ILE A 195 10.21 3.80 7.09
C ILE A 195 11.44 4.39 7.79
N ASP A 196 11.42 4.49 9.13
CA ASP A 196 12.57 4.93 9.92
C ASP A 196 13.80 4.05 9.65
N ALA A 197 13.64 2.73 9.69
CA ALA A 197 14.72 1.79 9.38
C ALA A 197 15.27 1.96 7.96
N TYR A 198 14.44 2.34 7.00
CA TYR A 198 14.86 2.61 5.64
C TYR A 198 15.78 3.85 5.54
N PHE A 199 15.45 4.92 6.25
CA PHE A 199 16.21 6.19 6.21
C PHE A 199 17.43 6.22 7.13
N GLN A 200 17.53 5.32 8.11
CA GLN A 200 18.67 5.23 9.04
C GLN A 200 19.87 4.40 8.52
N GLN A 201 19.76 3.80 7.34
CA GLN A 201 20.83 2.94 6.76
C GLN A 201 21.69 3.66 5.74
#